data_e9cb85247b7a41b1c1a2d76e21e1a23e
#
_entry.id   e9cb85247b7a41b1c1a2d76e21e1a23e
#
_cell.length_a   1.000
_cell.length_b   1.000
_cell.length_c   1.000
_cell.angle_alpha   90.00
_cell.angle_beta   90.00
_cell.angle_gamma   90.00
#
_symmetry.space_group_name_H-M   'P 1'
#
loop_
_entity.id
_entity.type
_entity.pdbx_description
1 polymer ?
#
loop_
_entity_poly.entity_id
_entity_poly.type
_entity_poly.pdbx_seq_one_letter_code
_entity_poly.pdbx_strand_id
1 'polypeptide(L)'
;MDIFDALEMIGGLCLFLFGMNIMGQALERRAGSRLRTTLGKMTGKTMTGFLTGLVVTAVIQSSSATTVMVVGFVNSGLMTLKQAIGVIMGANIGTTVTAWLLSLGGISGDAVWVQLLKPTSFTPVLALIGIIMSMFSKDSRKNDTGMILLGFATLMFGMDTMSGAVSGLREVPAFRQLFVAFTNPLLGVLAGAALTAIIQSSSASVGILQALALSGHVTYAAAIPIIMGQNIGTCVTALISSVGTSRNAKRAAIVHLSFNVIGTVVCLTVFCIVRAVAAPAILGESATMYGIAIAHTAFNVACTALLLPASGLLEKLAIRLVPDGKKKDAEVTLDERLLATPPLALEQCSVVAEDMAYYASGALKKAIDCVMEFDPKSAQEVRESEDETDKYEDMLGTYLLKLGAEPLSDAASEEVTELLKLIGDFERIGDHAVNIIESAEEMHDKQLEFSRSAKYELSVMTAAVGEVMDLAVKAFAENDAQAASCVEPLEQVVDDLKNELRTRHILRMKKSECSIEAGFVWSDLLTNLERVSDHCSNVALCVLDLKKHTLSAHETQHERKDVPEFAEQYRRYSEKYALPL
;
A
#
# COMPACT_ATOMS: atom_id res chain seq x y z
N MET A 1 -43.84 11.18 -11.84
CA MET A 1 -42.57 11.75 -11.35
C MET A 1 -42.57 13.19 -11.67
N ASP A 2 -42.72 14.00 -10.66
CA ASP A 2 -42.53 15.45 -10.78
C ASP A 2 -41.01 15.70 -10.85
N ILE A 3 -40.63 16.85 -11.38
CA ILE A 3 -39.22 17.26 -11.43
C ILE A 3 -38.61 17.31 -10.03
N PHE A 4 -39.42 17.55 -9.02
CA PHE A 4 -39.02 17.57 -7.60
C PHE A 4 -38.64 16.17 -7.10
N ASP A 5 -39.39 15.12 -7.45
CA ASP A 5 -39.06 13.72 -7.10
C ASP A 5 -37.70 13.32 -7.72
N ALA A 6 -37.43 13.76 -8.95
CA ALA A 6 -36.15 13.53 -9.62
C ALA A 6 -34.97 14.25 -8.92
N LEU A 7 -35.20 15.49 -8.50
CA LEU A 7 -34.22 16.28 -7.75
C LEU A 7 -33.96 15.66 -6.36
N GLU A 8 -35.02 15.19 -5.69
CA GLU A 8 -34.92 14.50 -4.40
C GLU A 8 -34.14 13.18 -4.52
N MET A 9 -34.39 12.40 -5.58
CA MET A 9 -33.64 11.18 -5.90
C MET A 9 -32.14 11.49 -6.11
N ILE A 10 -31.83 12.53 -6.89
CA ILE A 10 -30.42 12.95 -7.12
C ILE A 10 -29.80 13.43 -5.81
N GLY A 11 -30.50 14.23 -5.01
CA GLY A 11 -30.02 14.70 -3.72
C GLY A 11 -29.77 13.55 -2.75
N GLY A 12 -30.70 12.60 -2.65
CA GLY A 12 -30.54 11.37 -1.85
C GLY A 12 -29.34 10.53 -2.31
N LEU A 13 -29.15 10.38 -3.61
CA LEU A 13 -27.99 9.69 -4.18
C LEU A 13 -26.67 10.40 -3.85
N CYS A 14 -26.64 11.71 -3.94
CA CYS A 14 -25.45 12.48 -3.57
C CYS A 14 -25.10 12.31 -2.08
N LEU A 15 -26.08 12.39 -1.18
CA LEU A 15 -25.88 12.16 0.26
C LEU A 15 -25.43 10.74 0.54
N PHE A 16 -26.02 9.75 -0.11
CA PHE A 16 -25.67 8.34 0.01
C PHE A 16 -24.21 8.10 -0.40
N LEU A 17 -23.81 8.59 -1.58
CA LEU A 17 -22.42 8.45 -2.09
C LEU A 17 -21.43 9.20 -1.21
N PHE A 18 -21.76 10.39 -0.75
CA PHE A 18 -20.93 11.19 0.13
C PHE A 18 -20.73 10.51 1.49
N GLY A 19 -21.82 10.03 2.11
CA GLY A 19 -21.74 9.28 3.37
C GLY A 19 -20.91 8.02 3.25
N MET A 20 -21.07 7.26 2.17
CA MET A 20 -20.28 6.07 1.88
C MET A 20 -18.78 6.39 1.70
N ASN A 21 -18.46 7.47 0.99
CA ASN A 21 -17.08 7.89 0.76
C ASN A 21 -16.39 8.32 2.05
N ILE A 22 -17.04 9.16 2.86
CA ILE A 22 -16.50 9.61 4.16
C ILE A 22 -16.30 8.43 5.10
N MET A 23 -17.30 7.56 5.22
CA MET A 23 -17.20 6.36 6.07
C MET A 23 -16.06 5.45 5.61
N GLY A 24 -15.94 5.21 4.31
CA GLY A 24 -14.89 4.37 3.72
C GLY A 24 -13.50 4.94 4.00
N GLN A 25 -13.26 6.22 3.74
CA GLN A 25 -11.98 6.89 4.01
C GLN A 25 -11.60 6.86 5.49
N ALA A 26 -12.57 7.10 6.38
CA ALA A 26 -12.31 7.06 7.82
C ALA A 26 -12.01 5.64 8.33
N LEU A 27 -12.69 4.61 7.77
CA LEU A 27 -12.40 3.20 8.04
C LEU A 27 -10.99 2.82 7.55
N GLU A 28 -10.61 3.29 6.36
CA GLU A 28 -9.30 3.05 5.77
C GLU A 28 -8.18 3.68 6.62
N ARG A 29 -8.31 4.97 7.01
CA ARG A 29 -7.34 5.63 7.91
C ARG A 29 -7.22 4.89 9.24
N ARG A 30 -8.33 4.48 9.85
CA ARG A 30 -8.33 3.76 11.12
C ARG A 30 -7.74 2.35 11.02
N ALA A 31 -7.90 1.67 9.89
CA ALA A 31 -7.35 0.34 9.62
C ALA A 31 -5.87 0.36 9.21
N GLY A 32 -5.39 1.47 8.67
CA GLY A 32 -4.10 1.81 8.06
C GLY A 32 -2.94 0.82 8.26
N SER A 33 -2.15 0.98 9.34
CA SER A 33 -0.94 0.17 9.57
C SER A 33 -1.20 -1.31 9.80
N ARG A 34 -2.33 -1.67 10.44
CA ARG A 34 -2.72 -3.08 10.67
C ARG A 34 -3.12 -3.77 9.36
N LEU A 35 -3.76 -3.03 8.46
CA LEU A 35 -4.13 -3.53 7.15
C LEU A 35 -2.90 -3.91 6.32
N ARG A 36 -1.89 -3.02 6.32
CA ARG A 36 -0.59 -3.22 5.69
C ARG A 36 0.09 -4.51 6.16
N THR A 37 0.22 -4.67 7.48
CA THR A 37 0.85 -5.84 8.09
C THR A 37 0.08 -7.13 7.79
N THR A 38 -1.26 -7.06 7.74
CA THR A 38 -2.12 -8.21 7.47
C THR A 38 -2.03 -8.63 6.00
N LEU A 39 -2.09 -7.69 5.06
CA LEU A 39 -1.94 -7.99 3.63
C LEU A 39 -0.56 -8.55 3.29
N GLY A 40 0.52 -7.97 3.81
CA GLY A 40 1.89 -8.44 3.54
C GLY A 40 2.21 -9.81 4.15
N LYS A 41 1.81 -10.06 5.41
CA LYS A 41 2.17 -11.28 6.14
C LYS A 41 1.24 -12.48 5.90
N MET A 42 -0.04 -12.27 5.60
CA MET A 42 -1.05 -13.34 5.56
C MET A 42 -1.36 -13.90 4.17
N THR A 43 -0.71 -13.43 3.12
CA THR A 43 -1.02 -13.84 1.74
C THR A 43 -0.25 -15.07 1.26
N GLY A 44 0.56 -15.72 2.09
CA GLY A 44 1.41 -16.86 1.72
C GLY A 44 0.69 -18.05 1.05
N LYS A 45 -0.64 -18.22 1.31
CA LYS A 45 -1.47 -19.26 0.68
C LYS A 45 -2.76 -18.63 0.13
N THR A 46 -3.33 -19.20 -0.96
CA THR A 46 -4.55 -18.70 -1.58
C THR A 46 -5.73 -18.58 -0.59
N MET A 47 -5.86 -19.52 0.36
CA MET A 47 -6.94 -19.49 1.36
C MET A 47 -6.74 -18.36 2.39
N THR A 48 -5.52 -18.11 2.84
CA THR A 48 -5.24 -16.99 3.75
C THR A 48 -5.44 -15.66 3.03
N GLY A 49 -5.01 -15.55 1.76
CA GLY A 49 -5.30 -14.39 0.92
C GLY A 49 -6.81 -14.15 0.75
N PHE A 50 -7.60 -15.21 0.54
CA PHE A 50 -9.06 -15.14 0.48
C PHE A 50 -9.67 -14.56 1.77
N LEU A 51 -9.30 -15.10 2.94
CA LEU A 51 -9.79 -14.59 4.22
C LEU A 51 -9.36 -13.13 4.45
N THR A 52 -8.13 -12.80 4.10
CA THR A 52 -7.62 -11.43 4.18
C THR A 52 -8.43 -10.48 3.30
N GLY A 53 -8.66 -10.83 2.03
CA GLY A 53 -9.47 -10.02 1.12
C GLY A 53 -10.90 -9.82 1.60
N LEU A 54 -11.52 -10.87 2.16
CA LEU A 54 -12.85 -10.80 2.75
C LEU A 54 -12.88 -9.82 3.92
N VAL A 55 -11.98 -9.98 4.90
CA VAL A 55 -11.96 -9.14 6.11
C VAL A 55 -11.61 -7.69 5.77
N VAL A 56 -10.58 -7.49 4.93
CA VAL A 56 -10.17 -6.15 4.50
C VAL A 56 -11.32 -5.41 3.83
N THR A 57 -11.98 -6.04 2.86
CA THR A 57 -13.10 -5.41 2.14
C THR A 57 -14.30 -5.18 3.05
N ALA A 58 -14.61 -6.12 3.94
CA ALA A 58 -15.68 -5.96 4.92
C ALA A 58 -15.43 -4.80 5.89
N VAL A 59 -14.16 -4.54 6.25
CA VAL A 59 -13.76 -3.42 7.11
C VAL A 59 -13.74 -2.11 6.33
N ILE A 60 -13.07 -2.05 5.17
CA ILE A 60 -12.94 -0.82 4.37
C ILE A 60 -14.27 -0.46 3.69
N GLN A 61 -15.18 -1.42 3.49
CA GLN A 61 -16.47 -1.27 2.77
C GLN A 61 -16.29 -0.89 1.28
N SER A 62 -15.12 -1.18 0.70
CA SER A 62 -14.80 -0.89 -0.70
C SER A 62 -13.98 -2.00 -1.34
N SER A 63 -14.62 -2.81 -2.19
CA SER A 63 -13.93 -3.82 -3.00
C SER A 63 -13.09 -3.19 -4.11
N SER A 64 -13.50 -2.04 -4.62
CA SER A 64 -12.72 -1.31 -5.63
C SER A 64 -11.38 -0.85 -5.04
N ALA A 65 -11.38 -0.25 -3.84
CA ALA A 65 -10.15 0.12 -3.14
C ALA A 65 -9.27 -1.11 -2.88
N THR A 66 -9.84 -2.19 -2.33
CA THR A 66 -9.10 -3.44 -2.08
C THR A 66 -8.48 -4.00 -3.37
N THR A 67 -9.21 -3.98 -4.49
CA THR A 67 -8.71 -4.53 -5.76
C THR A 67 -7.63 -3.64 -6.38
N VAL A 68 -7.79 -2.32 -6.32
CA VAL A 68 -6.75 -1.36 -6.76
C VAL A 68 -5.48 -1.53 -5.92
N MET A 69 -5.61 -1.71 -4.60
CA MET A 69 -4.50 -2.08 -3.72
C MET A 69 -3.79 -3.35 -4.21
N VAL A 70 -4.53 -4.42 -4.47
CA VAL A 70 -3.96 -5.68 -4.95
C VAL A 70 -3.24 -5.50 -6.28
N VAL A 71 -3.80 -4.73 -7.21
CA VAL A 71 -3.14 -4.38 -8.48
C VAL A 71 -1.84 -3.62 -8.22
N GLY A 72 -1.84 -2.68 -7.28
CA GLY A 72 -0.65 -1.93 -6.86
C GLY A 72 0.42 -2.83 -6.23
N PHE A 73 0.06 -3.72 -5.29
CA PHE A 73 0.99 -4.69 -4.69
C PHE A 73 1.60 -5.67 -5.71
N VAL A 74 0.81 -6.11 -6.68
CA VAL A 74 1.33 -6.95 -7.77
C VAL A 74 2.24 -6.15 -8.69
N ASN A 75 1.94 -4.87 -8.90
CA ASN A 75 2.76 -3.97 -9.70
C ASN A 75 4.13 -3.71 -9.07
N SER A 76 4.17 -3.48 -7.77
CA SER A 76 5.39 -3.24 -6.98
C SER A 76 6.15 -4.53 -6.59
N GLY A 77 5.64 -5.72 -6.97
CA GLY A 77 6.28 -7.00 -6.63
C GLY A 77 6.04 -7.47 -5.18
N LEU A 78 5.34 -6.69 -4.36
CA LEU A 78 4.99 -7.06 -2.97
C LEU A 78 4.06 -8.27 -2.89
N MET A 79 3.32 -8.54 -3.95
CA MET A 79 2.37 -9.65 -4.02
C MET A 79 2.51 -10.39 -5.34
N THR A 80 2.55 -11.72 -5.30
CA THR A 80 2.50 -12.55 -6.51
C THR A 80 1.08 -12.60 -7.07
N LEU A 81 0.94 -12.85 -8.38
CA LEU A 81 -0.36 -13.02 -9.03
C LEU A 81 -1.21 -14.10 -8.34
N LYS A 82 -0.59 -15.21 -7.92
CA LYS A 82 -1.27 -16.32 -7.24
C LYS A 82 -1.87 -15.91 -5.88
N GLN A 83 -1.17 -15.08 -5.14
CA GLN A 83 -1.66 -14.51 -3.87
C GLN A 83 -2.82 -13.54 -4.13
N ALA A 84 -2.69 -12.67 -5.13
CA ALA A 84 -3.71 -11.70 -5.53
C ALA A 84 -5.06 -12.35 -5.87
N ILE A 85 -5.06 -13.52 -6.52
CA ILE A 85 -6.29 -14.26 -6.87
C ILE A 85 -7.14 -14.54 -5.63
N GLY A 86 -6.52 -15.02 -4.55
CA GLY A 86 -7.23 -15.29 -3.29
C GLY A 86 -7.86 -14.01 -2.72
N VAL A 87 -7.08 -12.93 -2.63
CA VAL A 87 -7.54 -11.64 -2.09
C VAL A 87 -8.72 -11.07 -2.90
N ILE A 88 -8.64 -11.11 -4.23
CA ILE A 88 -9.71 -10.64 -5.13
C ILE A 88 -11.00 -11.42 -4.91
N MET A 89 -10.93 -12.75 -4.80
CA MET A 89 -12.10 -13.59 -4.53
C MET A 89 -12.72 -13.29 -3.16
N GLY A 90 -11.88 -13.08 -2.14
CA GLY A 90 -12.33 -12.70 -0.81
C GLY A 90 -13.01 -11.33 -0.79
N ALA A 91 -12.45 -10.36 -1.51
CA ALA A 91 -12.98 -9.01 -1.62
C ALA A 91 -14.41 -8.99 -2.19
N ASN A 92 -14.71 -9.85 -3.17
CA ASN A 92 -16.06 -9.95 -3.73
C ASN A 92 -17.10 -10.39 -2.68
N ILE A 93 -16.77 -11.36 -1.80
CA ILE A 93 -17.67 -11.71 -0.69
C ILE A 93 -17.72 -10.59 0.36
N GLY A 94 -16.57 -9.98 0.69
CA GLY A 94 -16.50 -8.87 1.65
C GLY A 94 -17.44 -7.71 1.30
N THR A 95 -17.63 -7.42 0.01
CA THR A 95 -18.56 -6.40 -0.49
C THR A 95 -20.01 -6.66 -0.07
N THR A 96 -20.40 -7.91 0.11
CA THR A 96 -21.79 -8.25 0.48
C THR A 96 -22.17 -7.74 1.87
N VAL A 97 -21.19 -7.50 2.75
CA VAL A 97 -21.44 -6.90 4.09
C VAL A 97 -22.10 -5.53 3.97
N THR A 98 -21.74 -4.73 2.96
CA THR A 98 -22.40 -3.45 2.69
C THR A 98 -23.89 -3.64 2.38
N ALA A 99 -24.24 -4.63 1.54
CA ALA A 99 -25.64 -4.91 1.22
C ALA A 99 -26.47 -5.29 2.47
N TRP A 100 -25.87 -6.01 3.43
CA TRP A 100 -26.49 -6.31 4.71
C TRP A 100 -26.68 -5.07 5.58
N LEU A 101 -25.68 -4.20 5.67
CA LEU A 101 -25.80 -2.93 6.39
C LEU A 101 -26.91 -2.05 5.81
N LEU A 102 -26.98 -1.96 4.48
CA LEU A 102 -28.02 -1.20 3.80
C LEU A 102 -29.42 -1.82 3.98
N SER A 103 -29.51 -3.15 4.10
CA SER A 103 -30.79 -3.86 4.30
C SER A 103 -31.48 -3.51 5.62
N LEU A 104 -30.74 -2.94 6.59
CA LEU A 104 -31.32 -2.40 7.83
C LEU A 104 -32.36 -1.31 7.54
N GLY A 105 -32.22 -0.56 6.42
CA GLY A 105 -33.21 0.41 5.96
C GLY A 105 -34.59 -0.18 5.66
N GLY A 106 -34.67 -1.47 5.37
CA GLY A 106 -35.91 -2.20 5.10
C GLY A 106 -36.65 -2.75 6.35
N ILE A 107 -36.12 -2.50 7.55
CA ILE A 107 -36.76 -2.97 8.80
C ILE A 107 -38.11 -2.24 8.96
N SER A 108 -39.19 -3.01 9.01
CA SER A 108 -40.58 -2.52 9.18
C SER A 108 -41.26 -3.27 10.31
N GLY A 109 -42.07 -2.56 11.13
CA GLY A 109 -42.85 -3.13 12.23
C GLY A 109 -43.34 -2.04 13.16
N ASP A 110 -44.46 -2.30 13.84
CA ASP A 110 -45.14 -1.33 14.71
C ASP A 110 -44.70 -1.42 16.17
N ALA A 111 -44.02 -2.50 16.56
CA ALA A 111 -43.49 -2.65 17.91
C ALA A 111 -42.43 -1.60 18.23
N VAL A 112 -42.46 -1.00 19.40
CA VAL A 112 -41.57 0.10 19.81
C VAL A 112 -40.08 -0.28 19.69
N TRP A 113 -39.71 -1.52 20.06
CA TRP A 113 -38.36 -2.03 19.94
C TRP A 113 -37.91 -2.18 18.48
N VAL A 114 -38.84 -2.49 17.54
CA VAL A 114 -38.55 -2.53 16.09
C VAL A 114 -38.34 -1.12 15.55
N GLN A 115 -39.17 -0.16 16.00
CA GLN A 115 -39.04 1.23 15.61
C GLN A 115 -37.68 1.83 16.07
N LEU A 116 -37.19 1.45 17.26
CA LEU A 116 -35.89 1.88 17.74
C LEU A 116 -34.72 1.30 16.93
N LEU A 117 -34.89 0.13 16.30
CA LEU A 117 -33.90 -0.50 15.44
C LEU A 117 -33.92 0.04 14.00
N LYS A 118 -34.93 0.84 13.63
CA LYS A 118 -34.93 1.48 12.30
C LYS A 118 -33.80 2.51 12.18
N PRO A 119 -33.07 2.55 11.07
CA PRO A 119 -32.03 3.56 10.84
C PRO A 119 -32.50 4.98 11.08
N THR A 120 -33.71 5.33 10.65
CA THR A 120 -34.31 6.65 10.86
C THR A 120 -34.39 7.06 12.34
N SER A 121 -34.41 6.12 13.27
CA SER A 121 -34.48 6.38 14.71
C SER A 121 -33.11 6.52 15.36
N PHE A 122 -32.13 5.65 15.03
CA PHE A 122 -30.85 5.66 15.72
C PHE A 122 -29.76 6.47 14.98
N THR A 123 -29.85 6.64 13.66
CA THR A 123 -28.84 7.40 12.91
C THR A 123 -28.72 8.87 13.31
N PRO A 124 -29.77 9.61 13.72
CA PRO A 124 -29.61 10.95 14.26
C PRO A 124 -28.75 11.00 15.52
N VAL A 125 -28.86 9.97 16.37
CA VAL A 125 -28.01 9.84 17.58
C VAL A 125 -26.58 9.55 17.21
N LEU A 126 -26.36 8.66 16.24
CA LEU A 126 -25.01 8.38 15.72
C LEU A 126 -24.40 9.62 15.08
N ALA A 127 -25.19 10.42 14.33
CA ALA A 127 -24.73 11.67 13.75
C ALA A 127 -24.31 12.68 14.82
N LEU A 128 -25.10 12.81 15.91
CA LEU A 128 -24.77 13.69 17.01
C LEU A 128 -23.47 13.26 17.72
N ILE A 129 -23.32 11.96 18.01
CA ILE A 129 -22.09 11.42 18.59
C ILE A 129 -20.91 11.64 17.62
N GLY A 130 -21.13 11.37 16.35
CA GLY A 130 -20.12 11.50 15.29
C GLY A 130 -19.59 12.93 15.18
N ILE A 131 -20.50 13.93 15.14
CA ILE A 131 -20.12 15.34 15.03
C ILE A 131 -19.37 15.82 16.29
N ILE A 132 -19.81 15.39 17.48
CA ILE A 132 -19.14 15.73 18.73
C ILE A 132 -17.72 15.14 18.75
N MET A 133 -17.55 13.88 18.39
CA MET A 133 -16.23 13.23 18.32
C MET A 133 -15.33 13.87 17.27
N SER A 134 -15.86 14.22 16.12
CA SER A 134 -15.11 14.83 15.01
C SER A 134 -14.69 16.28 15.30
N MET A 135 -15.54 17.09 15.93
CA MET A 135 -15.26 18.52 16.15
C MET A 135 -14.49 18.81 17.44
N PHE A 136 -14.69 18.02 18.50
CA PHE A 136 -14.16 18.34 19.82
C PHE A 136 -13.01 17.42 20.27
N SER A 137 -12.71 16.35 19.55
CA SER A 137 -11.58 15.46 19.88
C SER A 137 -10.30 15.91 19.19
N LYS A 138 -9.22 15.99 19.96
CA LYS A 138 -7.85 16.17 19.45
C LYS A 138 -7.18 14.85 19.08
N ASP A 139 -7.78 13.72 19.43
CA ASP A 139 -7.29 12.37 19.14
C ASP A 139 -7.75 11.94 17.74
N SER A 140 -6.81 11.73 16.82
CA SER A 140 -7.07 11.30 15.44
C SER A 140 -7.95 10.04 15.38
N ARG A 141 -7.74 9.06 16.27
CA ARG A 141 -8.55 7.84 16.31
C ARG A 141 -10.00 8.08 16.67
N LYS A 142 -10.27 9.04 17.57
CA LYS A 142 -11.63 9.44 17.95
C LYS A 142 -12.28 10.25 16.82
N ASN A 143 -11.52 11.11 16.16
CA ASN A 143 -11.97 11.86 14.99
C ASN A 143 -12.41 10.88 13.88
N ASP A 144 -11.57 9.89 13.51
CA ASP A 144 -11.94 8.88 12.51
C ASP A 144 -13.18 8.09 12.93
N THR A 145 -13.32 7.73 14.22
CA THR A 145 -14.56 7.09 14.71
C THR A 145 -15.77 8.00 14.54
N GLY A 146 -15.61 9.29 14.83
CA GLY A 146 -16.66 10.30 14.61
C GLY A 146 -17.07 10.38 13.14
N MET A 147 -16.10 10.40 12.24
CA MET A 147 -16.34 10.42 10.80
C MET A 147 -16.99 9.15 10.27
N ILE A 148 -16.67 7.96 10.83
CA ILE A 148 -17.35 6.70 10.51
C ILE A 148 -18.83 6.78 10.87
N LEU A 149 -19.16 7.23 12.09
CA LEU A 149 -20.52 7.35 12.56
C LEU A 149 -21.32 8.39 11.75
N LEU A 150 -20.70 9.52 11.46
CA LEU A 150 -21.31 10.59 10.68
C LEU A 150 -21.54 10.15 9.22
N GLY A 151 -20.55 9.50 8.61
CA GLY A 151 -20.66 8.95 7.27
C GLY A 151 -21.75 7.90 7.15
N PHE A 152 -21.85 6.99 8.12
CA PHE A 152 -22.94 6.00 8.18
C PHE A 152 -24.31 6.67 8.31
N ALA A 153 -24.45 7.66 9.18
CA ALA A 153 -25.71 8.38 9.33
C ALA A 153 -26.10 9.11 8.03
N THR A 154 -25.16 9.81 7.38
CA THR A 154 -25.39 10.52 6.11
C THR A 154 -25.78 9.54 5.00
N LEU A 155 -25.14 8.38 4.93
CA LEU A 155 -25.46 7.32 3.98
C LEU A 155 -26.91 6.82 4.18
N MET A 156 -27.33 6.58 5.42
CA MET A 156 -28.70 6.14 5.74
C MET A 156 -29.75 7.21 5.44
N PHE A 157 -29.46 8.49 5.72
CA PHE A 157 -30.32 9.60 5.31
C PHE A 157 -30.45 9.69 3.78
N GLY A 158 -29.35 9.55 3.05
CA GLY A 158 -29.37 9.51 1.59
C GLY A 158 -30.23 8.38 1.04
N MET A 159 -30.15 7.18 1.65
CA MET A 159 -30.97 6.04 1.28
C MET A 159 -32.45 6.27 1.57
N ASP A 160 -32.79 6.84 2.72
CA ASP A 160 -34.17 7.15 3.09
C ASP A 160 -34.78 8.18 2.12
N THR A 161 -34.02 9.22 1.78
CA THR A 161 -34.40 10.23 0.79
C THR A 161 -34.64 9.60 -0.59
N MET A 162 -33.73 8.75 -1.09
CA MET A 162 -33.94 8.00 -2.34
C MET A 162 -35.22 7.15 -2.29
N SER A 163 -35.42 6.46 -1.18
CA SER A 163 -36.59 5.58 -1.00
C SER A 163 -37.89 6.36 -1.00
N GLY A 164 -37.91 7.56 -0.39
CA GLY A 164 -39.02 8.51 -0.44
C GLY A 164 -39.36 8.94 -1.86
N ALA A 165 -38.36 9.41 -2.60
CA ALA A 165 -38.51 9.85 -3.99
C ALA A 165 -39.02 8.73 -4.92
N VAL A 166 -38.57 7.48 -4.70
CA VAL A 166 -39.01 6.30 -5.48
C VAL A 166 -40.46 5.93 -5.21
N SER A 167 -41.00 6.25 -4.03
CA SER A 167 -42.39 5.92 -3.69
C SER A 167 -43.39 6.51 -4.68
N GLY A 168 -43.14 7.71 -5.20
CA GLY A 168 -43.93 8.36 -6.25
C GLY A 168 -43.88 7.65 -7.62
N LEU A 169 -42.87 6.82 -7.88
CA LEU A 169 -42.71 6.07 -9.14
C LEU A 169 -43.64 4.84 -9.24
N ARG A 170 -44.27 4.43 -8.14
CA ARG A 170 -45.18 3.25 -8.11
C ARG A 170 -46.29 3.30 -9.15
N GLU A 171 -46.76 4.49 -9.48
CA GLU A 171 -47.91 4.69 -10.37
C GLU A 171 -47.50 5.05 -11.81
N VAL A 172 -46.19 5.16 -12.11
CA VAL A 172 -45.71 5.56 -13.45
C VAL A 172 -45.61 4.35 -14.37
N PRO A 173 -46.46 4.24 -15.45
CA PRO A 173 -46.47 3.07 -16.34
C PRO A 173 -45.13 2.79 -17.03
N ALA A 174 -44.42 3.83 -17.43
CA ALA A 174 -43.10 3.70 -18.09
C ALA A 174 -42.05 3.09 -17.15
N PHE A 175 -42.07 3.43 -15.88
CA PHE A 175 -41.18 2.86 -14.85
C PHE A 175 -41.44 1.36 -14.68
N ARG A 176 -42.72 0.98 -14.59
CA ARG A 176 -43.11 -0.43 -14.51
C ARG A 176 -42.69 -1.22 -15.74
N GLN A 177 -42.85 -0.66 -16.95
CA GLN A 177 -42.41 -1.29 -18.19
C GLN A 177 -40.89 -1.50 -18.24
N LEU A 178 -40.10 -0.57 -17.73
CA LEU A 178 -38.64 -0.70 -17.63
C LEU A 178 -38.23 -1.94 -16.81
N PHE A 179 -38.86 -2.16 -15.64
CA PHE A 179 -38.56 -3.34 -14.81
C PHE A 179 -39.09 -4.64 -15.42
N VAL A 180 -40.18 -4.58 -16.18
CA VAL A 180 -40.64 -5.72 -16.96
C VAL A 180 -39.61 -6.09 -18.04
N ALA A 181 -39.00 -5.12 -18.69
CA ALA A 181 -37.91 -5.39 -19.66
C ALA A 181 -36.69 -6.07 -18.99
N PHE A 182 -36.35 -5.68 -17.75
CA PHE A 182 -35.26 -6.29 -16.98
C PHE A 182 -35.56 -7.70 -16.45
N THR A 183 -36.77 -8.21 -16.62
CA THR A 183 -37.05 -9.65 -16.40
C THR A 183 -36.40 -10.52 -17.47
N ASN A 184 -35.94 -9.94 -18.60
CA ASN A 184 -34.99 -10.61 -19.49
C ASN A 184 -33.62 -10.67 -18.79
N PRO A 185 -33.08 -11.88 -18.47
CA PRO A 185 -31.87 -12.01 -17.67
C PRO A 185 -30.64 -11.31 -18.28
N LEU A 186 -30.51 -11.33 -19.61
CA LEU A 186 -29.39 -10.68 -20.29
C LEU A 186 -29.46 -9.14 -20.18
N LEU A 187 -30.67 -8.56 -20.34
CA LEU A 187 -30.85 -7.13 -20.14
C LEU A 187 -30.62 -6.70 -18.70
N GLY A 188 -31.02 -7.55 -17.74
CA GLY A 188 -30.74 -7.31 -16.32
C GLY A 188 -29.23 -7.27 -16.02
N VAL A 189 -28.47 -8.25 -16.54
CA VAL A 189 -27.01 -8.28 -16.39
C VAL A 189 -26.36 -7.05 -17.05
N LEU A 190 -26.75 -6.69 -18.26
CA LEU A 190 -26.22 -5.52 -18.95
C LEU A 190 -26.52 -4.22 -18.20
N ALA A 191 -27.75 -4.06 -17.68
CA ALA A 191 -28.14 -2.88 -16.92
C ALA A 191 -27.33 -2.76 -15.62
N GLY A 192 -27.17 -3.87 -14.86
CA GLY A 192 -26.36 -3.89 -13.66
C GLY A 192 -24.88 -3.59 -13.94
N ALA A 193 -24.33 -4.19 -15.00
CA ALA A 193 -22.95 -3.95 -15.41
C ALA A 193 -22.69 -2.49 -15.83
N ALA A 194 -23.56 -1.93 -16.66
CA ALA A 194 -23.47 -0.54 -17.11
C ALA A 194 -23.59 0.45 -15.95
N LEU A 195 -24.58 0.26 -15.07
CA LEU A 195 -24.78 1.14 -13.91
C LEU A 195 -23.54 1.14 -13.01
N THR A 196 -23.02 -0.04 -12.67
CA THR A 196 -21.85 -0.14 -11.79
C THR A 196 -20.57 0.35 -12.46
N ALA A 197 -20.39 0.13 -13.76
CA ALA A 197 -19.25 0.63 -14.52
C ALA A 197 -19.22 2.17 -14.55
N ILE A 198 -20.39 2.83 -14.65
CA ILE A 198 -20.51 4.29 -14.61
C ILE A 198 -20.23 4.83 -13.20
N ILE A 199 -20.86 4.26 -12.18
CA ILE A 199 -20.73 4.69 -10.78
C ILE A 199 -19.37 4.27 -10.18
N GLN A 200 -18.75 3.21 -10.70
CA GLN A 200 -17.51 2.58 -10.22
C GLN A 200 -17.59 2.07 -8.76
N SER A 201 -18.80 1.84 -8.27
CA SER A 201 -19.07 1.33 -6.92
C SER A 201 -20.21 0.32 -6.95
N SER A 202 -19.89 -0.95 -6.69
CA SER A 202 -20.92 -2.00 -6.56
C SER A 202 -21.80 -1.81 -5.33
N SER A 203 -21.23 -1.34 -4.22
CA SER A 203 -21.99 -1.04 -3.01
C SER A 203 -23.05 0.04 -3.26
N ALA A 204 -22.68 1.10 -3.98
CA ALA A 204 -23.61 2.15 -4.39
C ALA A 204 -24.69 1.60 -5.33
N SER A 205 -24.32 0.81 -6.32
CA SER A 205 -25.23 0.20 -7.28
C SER A 205 -26.23 -0.74 -6.62
N VAL A 206 -25.78 -1.56 -5.64
CA VAL A 206 -26.65 -2.42 -4.83
C VAL A 206 -27.58 -1.57 -3.96
N GLY A 207 -27.09 -0.51 -3.35
CA GLY A 207 -27.92 0.41 -2.55
C GLY A 207 -29.04 1.07 -3.38
N ILE A 208 -28.74 1.51 -4.62
CA ILE A 208 -29.77 2.01 -5.56
C ILE A 208 -30.80 0.91 -5.86
N LEU A 209 -30.34 -0.32 -6.14
CA LEU A 209 -31.28 -1.44 -6.39
C LEU A 209 -32.15 -1.73 -5.17
N GLN A 210 -31.60 -1.69 -3.96
CA GLN A 210 -32.35 -1.86 -2.72
C GLN A 210 -33.36 -0.73 -2.49
N ALA A 211 -33.01 0.52 -2.77
CA ALA A 211 -33.92 1.65 -2.69
C ALA A 211 -35.06 1.51 -3.72
N LEU A 212 -34.73 1.14 -4.96
CA LEU A 212 -35.72 0.90 -6.02
C LEU A 212 -36.66 -0.28 -5.68
N ALA A 213 -36.18 -1.31 -4.97
CA ALA A 213 -36.98 -2.46 -4.55
C ALA A 213 -38.14 -2.05 -3.61
N LEU A 214 -37.98 -0.98 -2.83
CA LEU A 214 -39.05 -0.44 -1.98
C LEU A 214 -40.25 0.08 -2.78
N SER A 215 -40.09 0.35 -4.09
CA SER A 215 -41.22 0.67 -4.97
C SER A 215 -42.22 -0.49 -5.12
N GLY A 216 -41.79 -1.72 -4.80
CA GLY A 216 -42.58 -2.95 -4.96
C GLY A 216 -42.66 -3.46 -6.41
N HIS A 217 -42.02 -2.83 -7.38
CA HIS A 217 -42.04 -3.25 -8.79
C HIS A 217 -40.81 -4.05 -9.22
N VAL A 218 -39.74 -4.03 -8.45
CA VAL A 218 -38.55 -4.84 -8.71
C VAL A 218 -38.81 -6.28 -8.21
N THR A 219 -38.95 -7.22 -9.13
CA THR A 219 -39.12 -8.64 -8.78
C THR A 219 -37.76 -9.31 -8.59
N TYR A 220 -37.72 -10.47 -7.88
CA TYR A 220 -36.49 -11.26 -7.80
C TYR A 220 -35.99 -11.72 -9.18
N ALA A 221 -36.92 -11.94 -10.15
CA ALA A 221 -36.55 -12.28 -11.53
C ALA A 221 -35.74 -11.18 -12.23
N ALA A 222 -35.93 -9.93 -11.86
CA ALA A 222 -35.15 -8.79 -12.36
C ALA A 222 -33.91 -8.50 -11.49
N ALA A 223 -34.08 -8.53 -10.16
CA ALA A 223 -33.03 -8.17 -9.21
C ALA A 223 -31.79 -9.09 -9.29
N ILE A 224 -31.99 -10.42 -9.39
CA ILE A 224 -30.90 -11.40 -9.40
C ILE A 224 -29.96 -11.21 -10.60
N PRO A 225 -30.43 -11.11 -11.85
CA PRO A 225 -29.56 -10.82 -12.99
C PRO A 225 -28.87 -9.46 -12.90
N ILE A 226 -29.56 -8.42 -12.38
CA ILE A 226 -28.95 -7.10 -12.17
C ILE A 226 -27.77 -7.20 -11.20
N ILE A 227 -27.91 -7.92 -10.07
CA ILE A 227 -26.82 -8.16 -9.10
C ILE A 227 -25.62 -8.84 -9.76
N MET A 228 -25.86 -9.87 -10.59
CA MET A 228 -24.79 -10.54 -11.34
C MET A 228 -24.04 -9.57 -12.26
N GLY A 229 -24.76 -8.67 -12.92
CA GLY A 229 -24.18 -7.62 -13.76
C GLY A 229 -23.38 -6.60 -12.96
N GLN A 230 -23.87 -6.19 -11.79
CA GLN A 230 -23.17 -5.24 -10.92
C GLN A 230 -21.76 -5.72 -10.55
N ASN A 231 -21.57 -7.01 -10.33
CA ASN A 231 -20.23 -7.57 -10.06
C ASN A 231 -19.30 -7.49 -11.28
N ILE A 232 -19.81 -7.68 -12.49
CA ILE A 232 -19.01 -7.45 -13.71
C ILE A 232 -18.63 -5.98 -13.85
N GLY A 233 -19.56 -5.06 -13.61
CA GLY A 233 -19.31 -3.62 -13.68
C GLY A 233 -18.21 -3.13 -12.74
N THR A 234 -18.07 -3.75 -11.56
CA THR A 234 -17.00 -3.45 -10.60
C THR A 234 -15.60 -3.68 -11.18
N CYS A 235 -15.44 -4.60 -12.12
CA CYS A 235 -14.14 -4.92 -12.72
C CYS A 235 -13.55 -3.78 -13.53
N VAL A 236 -14.37 -2.84 -13.99
CA VAL A 236 -13.93 -1.67 -14.78
C VAL A 236 -12.91 -0.85 -13.98
N THR A 237 -13.11 -0.67 -12.68
CA THR A 237 -12.17 0.07 -11.81
C THR A 237 -10.80 -0.60 -11.80
N ALA A 238 -10.74 -1.93 -11.63
CA ALA A 238 -9.48 -2.68 -11.64
C ALA A 238 -8.80 -2.64 -13.03
N LEU A 239 -9.58 -2.70 -14.12
CA LEU A 239 -9.05 -2.59 -15.47
C LEU A 239 -8.44 -1.21 -15.73
N ILE A 240 -9.14 -0.13 -15.35
CA ILE A 240 -8.62 1.24 -15.49
C ILE A 240 -7.34 1.40 -14.65
N SER A 241 -7.33 0.91 -13.41
CA SER A 241 -6.16 1.00 -12.52
C SER A 241 -4.98 0.17 -13.03
N SER A 242 -5.18 -0.80 -13.90
CA SER A 242 -4.11 -1.62 -14.48
C SER A 242 -3.47 -1.03 -15.75
N VAL A 243 -4.00 0.08 -16.28
CA VAL A 243 -3.44 0.74 -17.46
C VAL A 243 -2.10 1.37 -17.10
N GLY A 244 -1.06 1.09 -17.88
CA GLY A 244 0.30 1.59 -17.61
C GLY A 244 1.12 0.76 -16.62
N THR A 245 0.52 -0.24 -15.94
CA THR A 245 1.22 -1.07 -14.94
C THR A 245 1.95 -2.27 -15.55
N SER A 246 2.66 -3.00 -14.71
CA SER A 246 3.34 -4.26 -15.04
C SER A 246 2.35 -5.31 -15.58
N ARG A 247 2.89 -6.33 -16.28
CA ARG A 247 2.06 -7.41 -16.82
C ARG A 247 1.33 -8.20 -15.76
N ASN A 248 1.98 -8.44 -14.63
CA ASN A 248 1.35 -9.17 -13.53
C ASN A 248 0.20 -8.37 -12.90
N ALA A 249 0.33 -7.06 -12.79
CA ALA A 249 -0.75 -6.18 -12.35
C ALA A 249 -1.95 -6.19 -13.33
N LYS A 250 -1.69 -6.13 -14.64
CA LYS A 250 -2.73 -6.33 -15.67
C LYS A 250 -3.39 -7.72 -15.58
N ARG A 251 -2.60 -8.77 -15.33
CA ARG A 251 -3.12 -10.12 -15.09
C ARG A 251 -4.04 -10.18 -13.88
N ALA A 252 -3.72 -9.48 -12.80
CA ALA A 252 -4.59 -9.40 -11.63
C ALA A 252 -5.95 -8.76 -11.96
N ALA A 253 -5.97 -7.68 -12.73
CA ALA A 253 -7.23 -7.08 -13.21
C ALA A 253 -8.03 -8.01 -14.13
N ILE A 254 -7.35 -8.74 -15.03
CA ILE A 254 -7.98 -9.75 -15.90
C ILE A 254 -8.52 -10.93 -15.09
N VAL A 255 -7.85 -11.37 -14.02
CA VAL A 255 -8.37 -12.38 -13.09
C VAL A 255 -9.69 -11.91 -12.47
N HIS A 256 -9.75 -10.66 -11.99
CA HIS A 256 -10.97 -10.09 -11.42
C HIS A 256 -12.12 -10.10 -12.42
N LEU A 257 -11.88 -9.65 -13.67
CA LEU A 257 -12.86 -9.69 -14.75
C LEU A 257 -13.29 -11.14 -15.06
N SER A 258 -12.32 -12.03 -15.27
CA SER A 258 -12.58 -13.43 -15.63
C SER A 258 -13.39 -14.16 -14.56
N PHE A 259 -13.07 -13.93 -13.28
CA PHE A 259 -13.81 -14.48 -12.15
C PHE A 259 -15.28 -14.06 -12.18
N ASN A 260 -15.57 -12.77 -12.32
CA ASN A 260 -16.93 -12.26 -12.35
C ASN A 260 -17.69 -12.65 -13.61
N VAL A 261 -17.06 -12.66 -14.78
CA VAL A 261 -17.71 -13.07 -16.05
C VAL A 261 -18.02 -14.56 -16.04
N ILE A 262 -17.07 -15.42 -15.67
CA ILE A 262 -17.29 -16.88 -15.64
C ILE A 262 -18.34 -17.22 -14.58
N GLY A 263 -18.23 -16.62 -13.38
CA GLY A 263 -19.22 -16.79 -12.32
C GLY A 263 -20.63 -16.37 -12.77
N THR A 264 -20.74 -15.22 -13.43
CA THR A 264 -22.02 -14.74 -13.99
C THR A 264 -22.56 -15.69 -15.04
N VAL A 265 -21.76 -16.13 -16.00
CA VAL A 265 -22.23 -17.05 -17.06
C VAL A 265 -22.76 -18.35 -16.47
N VAL A 266 -22.03 -18.94 -15.51
CA VAL A 266 -22.46 -20.19 -14.86
C VAL A 266 -23.73 -19.97 -14.03
N CYS A 267 -23.74 -18.99 -13.14
CA CYS A 267 -24.89 -18.72 -12.27
C CYS A 267 -26.13 -18.28 -13.06
N LEU A 268 -25.95 -17.47 -14.12
CA LEU A 268 -27.05 -17.05 -15.00
C LEU A 268 -27.63 -18.24 -15.77
N THR A 269 -26.80 -19.16 -16.22
CA THR A 269 -27.24 -20.40 -16.88
C THR A 269 -28.08 -21.24 -15.91
N VAL A 270 -27.58 -21.45 -14.68
CA VAL A 270 -28.33 -22.16 -13.62
C VAL A 270 -29.66 -21.44 -13.30
N PHE A 271 -29.62 -20.11 -13.17
CA PHE A 271 -30.81 -19.30 -12.95
C PHE A 271 -31.84 -19.47 -14.05
N CYS A 272 -31.45 -19.44 -15.32
CA CYS A 272 -32.34 -19.64 -16.46
C CYS A 272 -32.95 -21.05 -16.49
N ILE A 273 -32.14 -22.07 -16.19
CA ILE A 273 -32.62 -23.46 -16.08
C ILE A 273 -33.65 -23.60 -14.95
N VAL A 274 -33.32 -23.10 -13.75
CA VAL A 274 -34.23 -23.15 -12.60
C VAL A 274 -35.52 -22.39 -12.88
N ARG A 275 -35.44 -21.23 -13.53
CA ARG A 275 -36.62 -20.46 -13.94
C ARG A 275 -37.47 -21.21 -14.96
N ALA A 276 -36.87 -21.90 -15.93
CA ALA A 276 -37.56 -22.61 -17.00
C ALA A 276 -38.18 -23.94 -16.49
N VAL A 277 -37.49 -24.68 -15.62
CA VAL A 277 -37.91 -26.04 -15.19
C VAL A 277 -38.74 -25.99 -13.91
N ALA A 278 -38.30 -25.25 -12.88
CA ALA A 278 -38.95 -25.23 -11.58
C ALA A 278 -39.91 -24.05 -11.40
N ALA A 279 -39.77 -22.98 -12.19
CA ALA A 279 -40.57 -21.75 -12.17
C ALA A 279 -40.94 -21.30 -10.73
N PRO A 280 -39.98 -21.09 -9.81
CA PRO A 280 -40.29 -20.80 -8.41
C PRO A 280 -41.13 -19.53 -8.29
N ALA A 281 -42.23 -19.58 -7.54
CA ALA A 281 -43.14 -18.45 -7.36
C ALA A 281 -42.46 -17.21 -6.82
N ILE A 282 -41.43 -17.37 -5.99
CA ILE A 282 -40.63 -16.29 -5.41
C ILE A 282 -40.00 -15.37 -6.48
N LEU A 283 -39.69 -15.86 -7.68
CA LEU A 283 -39.16 -15.04 -8.75
C LEU A 283 -40.13 -13.96 -9.24
N GLY A 284 -41.43 -14.19 -9.10
CA GLY A 284 -42.48 -13.22 -9.41
C GLY A 284 -42.80 -12.25 -8.27
N GLU A 285 -42.29 -12.49 -7.06
CA GLU A 285 -42.53 -11.64 -5.90
C GLU A 285 -41.64 -10.40 -5.95
N SER A 286 -42.11 -9.33 -5.28
CA SER A 286 -41.34 -8.11 -5.10
C SER A 286 -40.09 -8.38 -4.25
N ALA A 287 -38.92 -8.01 -4.77
CA ALA A 287 -37.67 -8.15 -4.04
C ALA A 287 -37.65 -7.22 -2.82
N THR A 288 -37.19 -7.74 -1.70
CA THR A 288 -36.96 -6.97 -0.49
C THR A 288 -35.49 -6.56 -0.40
N MET A 289 -35.15 -5.51 0.35
CA MET A 289 -33.76 -5.12 0.59
C MET A 289 -32.94 -6.27 1.17
N TYR A 290 -33.54 -7.01 2.12
CA TYR A 290 -32.94 -8.19 2.72
C TYR A 290 -32.73 -9.33 1.71
N GLY A 291 -33.74 -9.59 0.87
CA GLY A 291 -33.67 -10.60 -0.19
C GLY A 291 -32.59 -10.28 -1.24
N ILE A 292 -32.37 -9.01 -1.55
CA ILE A 292 -31.28 -8.55 -2.42
C ILE A 292 -29.92 -8.83 -1.76
N ALA A 293 -29.77 -8.57 -0.44
CA ALA A 293 -28.55 -8.86 0.29
C ALA A 293 -28.25 -10.37 0.31
N ILE A 294 -29.27 -11.22 0.51
CA ILE A 294 -29.14 -12.69 0.42
C ILE A 294 -28.71 -13.10 -0.99
N ALA A 295 -29.40 -12.63 -2.02
CA ALA A 295 -29.07 -12.98 -3.41
C ALA A 295 -27.63 -12.56 -3.78
N HIS A 296 -27.20 -11.37 -3.36
CA HIS A 296 -25.84 -10.88 -3.55
C HIS A 296 -24.81 -11.77 -2.86
N THR A 297 -25.06 -12.15 -1.60
CA THR A 297 -24.16 -13.04 -0.86
C THR A 297 -24.14 -14.43 -1.47
N ALA A 298 -25.31 -15.01 -1.77
CA ALA A 298 -25.41 -16.34 -2.36
C ALA A 298 -24.67 -16.43 -3.71
N PHE A 299 -24.80 -15.42 -4.57
CA PHE A 299 -24.08 -15.32 -5.83
C PHE A 299 -22.56 -15.29 -5.62
N ASN A 300 -22.05 -14.41 -4.77
CA ASN A 300 -20.62 -14.28 -4.55
C ASN A 300 -20.00 -15.52 -3.88
N VAL A 301 -20.72 -16.13 -2.93
CA VAL A 301 -20.31 -17.40 -2.30
C VAL A 301 -20.30 -18.53 -3.31
N ALA A 302 -21.33 -18.66 -4.15
CA ALA A 302 -21.41 -19.68 -5.19
C ALA A 302 -20.26 -19.53 -6.22
N CYS A 303 -19.99 -18.31 -6.71
CA CYS A 303 -18.87 -18.03 -7.62
C CYS A 303 -17.53 -18.39 -6.98
N THR A 304 -17.34 -18.02 -5.71
CA THR A 304 -16.10 -18.32 -5.00
C THR A 304 -15.93 -19.83 -4.75
N ALA A 305 -16.98 -20.51 -4.30
CA ALA A 305 -16.95 -21.96 -4.09
C ALA A 305 -16.62 -22.73 -5.38
N LEU A 306 -17.10 -22.24 -6.52
CA LEU A 306 -16.82 -22.80 -7.84
C LEU A 306 -15.38 -22.54 -8.30
N LEU A 307 -14.90 -21.30 -8.16
CA LEU A 307 -13.67 -20.83 -8.82
C LEU A 307 -12.44 -20.81 -7.91
N LEU A 308 -12.58 -20.82 -6.59
CA LEU A 308 -11.44 -20.86 -5.68
C LEU A 308 -10.62 -22.14 -5.82
N PRO A 309 -11.23 -23.35 -5.94
CA PRO A 309 -10.47 -24.57 -6.26
C PRO A 309 -9.82 -24.52 -7.65
N ALA A 310 -10.41 -23.76 -8.57
CA ALA A 310 -9.94 -23.57 -9.95
C ALA A 310 -9.03 -22.34 -10.12
N SER A 311 -8.52 -21.75 -9.03
CA SER A 311 -7.69 -20.53 -9.07
C SER A 311 -6.49 -20.63 -10.01
N GLY A 312 -5.86 -21.80 -10.12
CA GLY A 312 -4.77 -22.05 -11.09
C GLY A 312 -5.20 -22.01 -12.55
N LEU A 313 -6.48 -22.26 -12.86
CA LEU A 313 -7.01 -22.09 -14.23
C LEU A 313 -7.21 -20.61 -14.56
N LEU A 314 -7.67 -19.81 -13.60
CA LEU A 314 -7.79 -18.35 -13.75
C LEU A 314 -6.42 -17.70 -13.94
N GLU A 315 -5.40 -18.15 -13.21
CA GLU A 315 -4.03 -17.71 -13.38
C GLU A 315 -3.52 -18.00 -14.82
N LYS A 316 -3.69 -19.26 -15.28
CA LYS A 316 -3.32 -19.65 -16.65
C LYS A 316 -4.07 -18.86 -17.71
N LEU A 317 -5.36 -18.60 -17.51
CA LEU A 317 -6.18 -17.79 -18.40
C LEU A 317 -5.65 -16.35 -18.47
N ALA A 318 -5.34 -15.74 -17.33
CA ALA A 318 -4.79 -14.38 -17.27
C ALA A 318 -3.41 -14.29 -17.95
N ILE A 319 -2.53 -15.27 -17.76
CA ILE A 319 -1.23 -15.37 -18.45
C ILE A 319 -1.42 -15.50 -19.96
N ARG A 320 -2.42 -16.28 -20.41
CA ARG A 320 -2.71 -16.44 -21.84
C ARG A 320 -3.26 -15.16 -22.49
N LEU A 321 -4.08 -14.40 -21.76
CA LEU A 321 -4.67 -13.15 -22.24
C LEU A 321 -3.66 -11.98 -22.21
N VAL A 322 -2.72 -12.02 -21.26
CA VAL A 322 -1.63 -11.05 -21.12
C VAL A 322 -0.31 -11.83 -21.14
N PRO A 323 0.22 -12.18 -22.34
CA PRO A 323 1.42 -13.01 -22.47
C PRO A 323 2.69 -12.28 -22.02
N ASP A 324 3.72 -13.06 -21.67
CA ASP A 324 5.05 -12.53 -21.43
C ASP A 324 5.62 -11.94 -22.72
N GLY A 325 6.25 -10.77 -22.64
CA GLY A 325 6.97 -10.18 -23.74
C GLY A 325 8.48 -10.25 -23.51
N LYS A 326 9.27 -9.78 -24.45
CA LYS A 326 10.72 -9.62 -24.27
C LYS A 326 10.99 -8.79 -23.02
N LYS A 327 11.90 -9.26 -22.14
CA LYS A 327 12.38 -8.48 -20.99
C LYS A 327 12.87 -7.12 -21.51
N LYS A 328 12.17 -6.06 -21.19
CA LYS A 328 12.75 -4.74 -20.98
C LYS A 328 13.03 -4.69 -19.48
N ASP A 329 14.21 -4.24 -19.12
CA ASP A 329 14.48 -3.89 -17.73
C ASP A 329 13.36 -2.97 -17.28
N ALA A 330 12.64 -3.39 -16.26
CA ALA A 330 11.50 -2.62 -15.76
C ALA A 330 12.09 -1.41 -15.04
N GLU A 331 12.02 -0.23 -15.66
CA GLU A 331 12.21 1.03 -14.93
C GLU A 331 11.31 0.99 -13.69
N VAL A 332 11.91 1.16 -12.54
CA VAL A 332 11.18 1.28 -11.28
C VAL A 332 10.38 2.57 -11.36
N THR A 333 9.06 2.48 -11.28
CA THR A 333 8.17 3.64 -11.33
C THR A 333 7.24 3.62 -10.14
N LEU A 334 7.13 4.76 -9.46
CA LEU A 334 6.15 4.98 -8.41
C LEU A 334 4.78 5.28 -9.03
N ASP A 335 3.74 4.57 -8.57
CA ASP A 335 2.40 4.70 -9.13
C ASP A 335 1.64 5.85 -8.46
N GLU A 336 1.47 6.98 -9.16
CA GLU A 336 0.77 8.18 -8.64
C GLU A 336 -0.68 7.89 -8.21
N ARG A 337 -1.30 6.82 -8.69
CA ARG A 337 -2.66 6.43 -8.27
C ARG A 337 -2.72 5.93 -6.83
N LEU A 338 -1.59 5.48 -6.28
CA LEU A 338 -1.48 5.06 -4.89
C LEU A 338 -1.46 6.26 -3.92
N LEU A 339 -1.25 7.49 -4.41
CA LEU A 339 -1.38 8.70 -3.59
C LEU A 339 -2.79 8.82 -2.96
N ALA A 340 -3.82 8.31 -3.64
CA ALA A 340 -5.17 8.21 -3.07
C ALA A 340 -5.27 7.23 -1.89
N THR A 341 -4.27 6.38 -1.68
CA THR A 341 -4.17 5.40 -0.60
C THR A 341 -2.82 5.51 0.11
N PRO A 342 -2.62 6.54 0.96
CA PRO A 342 -1.33 6.89 1.53
C PRO A 342 -0.52 5.74 2.16
N PRO A 343 -1.12 4.79 2.92
CA PRO A 343 -0.35 3.69 3.49
C PRO A 343 0.31 2.79 2.45
N LEU A 344 -0.29 2.69 1.25
CA LEU A 344 0.25 1.89 0.14
C LEU A 344 1.33 2.64 -0.62
N ALA A 345 1.12 3.93 -0.80
CA ALA A 345 2.13 4.80 -1.38
C ALA A 345 3.43 4.74 -0.56
N LEU A 346 3.32 4.80 0.77
CA LEU A 346 4.45 4.65 1.69
C LEU A 346 5.13 3.29 1.58
N GLU A 347 4.36 2.19 1.51
CA GLU A 347 4.93 0.85 1.32
C GLU A 347 5.73 0.75 0.02
N GLN A 348 5.19 1.31 -1.07
CA GLN A 348 5.91 1.35 -2.34
C GLN A 348 7.19 2.19 -2.23
N CYS A 349 7.14 3.35 -1.58
CA CYS A 349 8.32 4.18 -1.34
C CYS A 349 9.38 3.44 -0.52
N SER A 350 8.98 2.71 0.54
CA SER A 350 9.90 1.95 1.39
C SER A 350 10.63 0.87 0.59
N VAL A 351 9.92 0.12 -0.28
CA VAL A 351 10.54 -0.92 -1.14
C VAL A 351 11.52 -0.31 -2.14
N VAL A 352 11.17 0.83 -2.75
CA VAL A 352 12.06 1.51 -3.70
C VAL A 352 13.28 2.11 -2.98
N ALA A 353 13.10 2.61 -1.77
CA ALA A 353 14.22 3.07 -0.93
C ALA A 353 15.13 1.91 -0.47
N GLU A 354 14.59 0.68 -0.29
CA GLU A 354 15.43 -0.52 -0.06
C GLU A 354 16.33 -0.80 -1.27
N ASP A 355 15.80 -0.74 -2.49
CA ASP A 355 16.59 -0.90 -3.72
C ASP A 355 17.71 0.16 -3.79
N MET A 356 17.39 1.43 -3.51
CA MET A 356 18.38 2.53 -3.41
C MET A 356 19.48 2.23 -2.39
N ALA A 357 19.13 1.75 -1.19
CA ALA A 357 20.08 1.36 -0.16
C ALA A 357 21.05 0.26 -0.63
N TYR A 358 20.55 -0.71 -1.39
CA TYR A 358 21.39 -1.76 -1.98
C TYR A 358 22.32 -1.24 -3.07
N TYR A 359 21.88 -0.28 -3.90
CA TYR A 359 22.76 0.39 -4.88
C TYR A 359 23.88 1.16 -4.19
N ALA A 360 23.58 1.98 -3.19
CA ALA A 360 24.58 2.73 -2.41
C ALA A 360 25.57 1.80 -1.71
N SER A 361 25.08 0.71 -1.07
CA SER A 361 25.95 -0.30 -0.44
C SER A 361 26.85 -1.01 -1.44
N GLY A 362 26.31 -1.37 -2.61
CA GLY A 362 27.06 -2.00 -3.68
C GLY A 362 28.16 -1.09 -4.26
N ALA A 363 27.84 0.20 -4.46
CA ALA A 363 28.78 1.21 -4.89
C ALA A 363 29.94 1.37 -3.90
N LEU A 364 29.62 1.52 -2.60
CA LEU A 364 30.63 1.65 -1.55
C LEU A 364 31.59 0.46 -1.49
N LYS A 365 31.07 -0.78 -1.54
CA LYS A 365 31.89 -2.00 -1.49
C LYS A 365 32.86 -2.06 -2.67
N LYS A 366 32.40 -1.78 -3.88
CA LYS A 366 33.25 -1.72 -5.08
C LYS A 366 34.28 -0.60 -5.00
N ALA A 367 33.90 0.57 -4.46
CA ALA A 367 34.82 1.70 -4.27
C ALA A 367 35.94 1.33 -3.28
N ILE A 368 35.62 0.67 -2.18
CA ILE A 368 36.59 0.15 -1.21
C ILE A 368 37.55 -0.85 -1.87
N ASP A 369 37.04 -1.79 -2.66
CA ASP A 369 37.86 -2.76 -3.37
C ASP A 369 38.83 -2.08 -4.36
N CYS A 370 38.37 -1.06 -5.08
CA CYS A 370 39.19 -0.27 -6.01
C CYS A 370 40.34 0.49 -5.33
N VAL A 371 40.18 0.90 -4.07
CA VAL A 371 41.28 1.53 -3.30
C VAL A 371 42.41 0.55 -3.03
N MET A 372 42.11 -0.74 -2.88
CA MET A 372 43.11 -1.79 -2.64
C MET A 372 43.72 -2.31 -3.93
N GLU A 373 42.93 -2.47 -4.98
CA GLU A 373 43.31 -2.91 -6.32
C GLU A 373 42.45 -2.19 -7.37
N PHE A 374 43.01 -1.21 -8.04
CA PHE A 374 42.26 -0.34 -8.97
C PHE A 374 41.86 -1.11 -10.24
N ASP A 375 40.55 -1.13 -10.52
CA ASP A 375 39.96 -1.66 -11.75
C ASP A 375 39.06 -0.58 -12.41
N PRO A 376 39.41 -0.11 -13.63
CA PRO A 376 38.62 0.91 -14.33
C PRO A 376 37.17 0.53 -14.59
N LYS A 377 36.89 -0.78 -14.74
CA LYS A 377 35.53 -1.27 -14.95
C LYS A 377 34.69 -1.13 -13.69
N SER A 378 35.26 -1.54 -12.55
CA SER A 378 34.60 -1.37 -11.25
C SER A 378 34.39 0.09 -10.90
N ALA A 379 35.35 0.97 -11.24
CA ALA A 379 35.21 2.42 -11.09
C ALA A 379 34.01 2.98 -11.89
N GLN A 380 33.85 2.52 -13.14
CA GLN A 380 32.71 2.92 -13.97
C GLN A 380 31.37 2.40 -13.40
N GLU A 381 31.35 1.14 -12.90
CA GLU A 381 30.16 0.57 -12.27
C GLU A 381 29.75 1.31 -10.98
N VAL A 382 30.70 1.91 -10.24
CA VAL A 382 30.37 2.76 -9.07
C VAL A 382 29.67 4.03 -9.50
N ARG A 383 30.17 4.73 -10.56
CA ARG A 383 29.51 5.92 -11.08
C ARG A 383 28.11 5.63 -11.63
N GLU A 384 27.95 4.49 -12.34
CA GLU A 384 26.63 4.07 -12.81
C GLU A 384 25.67 3.77 -11.65
N SER A 385 26.18 3.26 -10.52
CA SER A 385 25.37 3.01 -9.33
C SER A 385 24.97 4.29 -8.61
N GLU A 386 25.83 5.30 -8.63
CA GLU A 386 25.52 6.62 -8.07
C GLU A 386 24.52 7.37 -8.96
N ASP A 387 24.68 7.37 -10.29
CA ASP A 387 23.66 7.87 -11.25
C ASP A 387 22.28 7.23 -11.02
N GLU A 388 22.22 5.97 -10.57
CA GLU A 388 20.96 5.31 -10.21
C GLU A 388 20.46 5.77 -8.84
N THR A 389 21.32 5.96 -7.82
CA THR A 389 20.87 6.49 -6.52
C THR A 389 20.31 7.89 -6.64
N ASP A 390 20.87 8.76 -7.46
CA ASP A 390 20.33 10.09 -7.78
C ASP A 390 18.93 10.03 -8.38
N LYS A 391 18.73 9.14 -9.38
CA LYS A 391 17.39 8.93 -9.96
C LYS A 391 16.38 8.44 -8.95
N TYR A 392 16.78 7.57 -8.03
CA TYR A 392 15.92 7.10 -6.94
C TYR A 392 15.57 8.24 -5.97
N GLU A 393 16.56 9.09 -5.61
CA GLU A 393 16.35 10.25 -4.72
C GLU A 393 15.34 11.22 -5.33
N ASP A 394 15.56 11.67 -6.57
CA ASP A 394 14.66 12.56 -7.30
C ASP A 394 13.23 12.01 -7.41
N MET A 395 13.11 10.73 -7.77
CA MET A 395 11.81 10.06 -7.94
C MET A 395 11.08 9.91 -6.60
N LEU A 396 11.75 9.41 -5.57
CA LEU A 396 11.20 9.22 -4.24
C LEU A 396 10.87 10.56 -3.58
N GLY A 397 11.78 11.53 -3.64
CA GLY A 397 11.60 12.87 -3.08
C GLY A 397 10.38 13.56 -3.66
N THR A 398 10.26 13.58 -5.00
CA THR A 398 9.10 14.15 -5.69
C THR A 398 7.80 13.45 -5.29
N TYR A 399 7.80 12.13 -5.17
CA TYR A 399 6.62 11.35 -4.84
C TYR A 399 6.22 11.52 -3.36
N LEU A 400 7.17 11.49 -2.43
CA LEU A 400 6.95 11.70 -1.00
C LEU A 400 6.44 13.11 -0.71
N LEU A 401 6.91 14.15 -1.44
CA LEU A 401 6.36 15.50 -1.33
C LEU A 401 4.89 15.57 -1.79
N LYS A 402 4.52 14.90 -2.89
CA LYS A 402 3.12 14.80 -3.32
C LYS A 402 2.28 14.06 -2.28
N LEU A 403 2.81 12.97 -1.72
CA LEU A 403 2.14 12.19 -0.69
C LEU A 403 1.92 13.00 0.60
N GLY A 404 2.91 13.81 0.99
CA GLY A 404 2.81 14.70 2.15
C GLY A 404 1.75 15.81 2.01
N ALA A 405 1.31 16.13 0.79
CA ALA A 405 0.22 17.07 0.53
C ALA A 405 -1.17 16.44 0.70
N GLU A 406 -1.28 15.10 0.75
CA GLU A 406 -2.53 14.38 1.00
C GLU A 406 -2.87 14.35 2.50
N PRO A 407 -4.14 14.14 2.86
CA PRO A 407 -4.55 13.99 4.27
C PRO A 407 -3.95 12.72 4.90
N LEU A 408 -2.86 12.87 5.60
CA LEU A 408 -2.15 11.78 6.28
C LEU A 408 -2.58 11.64 7.74
N SER A 409 -2.41 10.45 8.32
CA SER A 409 -2.36 10.28 9.77
C SER A 409 -1.01 10.78 10.32
N ASP A 410 -0.96 11.12 11.62
CA ASP A 410 0.29 11.57 12.25
C ASP A 410 1.43 10.57 12.02
N ALA A 411 1.18 9.27 12.20
CA ALA A 411 2.17 8.23 11.97
C ALA A 411 2.64 8.14 10.49
N ALA A 412 1.74 8.36 9.52
CA ALA A 412 2.12 8.37 8.11
C ALA A 412 2.92 9.63 7.74
N SER A 413 2.61 10.76 8.37
CA SER A 413 3.36 12.01 8.19
C SER A 413 4.78 11.90 8.76
N GLU A 414 4.95 11.25 9.93
CA GLU A 414 6.26 10.93 10.48
C GLU A 414 7.05 10.03 9.53
N GLU A 415 6.44 8.96 9.00
CA GLU A 415 7.08 8.02 8.08
C GLU A 415 7.52 8.69 6.77
N VAL A 416 6.71 9.61 6.19
CA VAL A 416 7.10 10.43 5.03
C VAL A 416 8.34 11.27 5.35
N THR A 417 8.35 11.90 6.53
CA THR A 417 9.45 12.77 6.96
C THR A 417 10.75 11.99 7.14
N GLU A 418 10.68 10.81 7.76
CA GLU A 418 11.86 9.98 7.97
C GLU A 418 12.37 9.37 6.65
N LEU A 419 11.48 8.93 5.74
CA LEU A 419 11.89 8.46 4.42
C LEU A 419 12.57 9.55 3.59
N LEU A 420 12.11 10.81 3.67
CA LEU A 420 12.77 11.95 3.00
C LEU A 420 14.18 12.20 3.51
N LYS A 421 14.47 11.97 4.79
CA LYS A 421 15.83 12.04 5.33
C LYS A 421 16.67 10.86 4.85
N LEU A 422 16.14 9.65 4.93
CA LEU A 422 16.81 8.41 4.57
C LEU A 422 17.29 8.38 3.12
N ILE A 423 16.47 8.84 2.17
CA ILE A 423 16.88 8.88 0.75
C ILE A 423 18.08 9.82 0.54
N GLY A 424 18.10 10.97 1.23
CA GLY A 424 19.25 11.88 1.18
C GLY A 424 20.52 11.30 1.81
N ASP A 425 20.40 10.47 2.88
CA ASP A 425 21.56 9.79 3.46
C ASP A 425 22.11 8.69 2.52
N PHE A 426 21.25 7.96 1.81
CA PHE A 426 21.69 6.94 0.84
C PHE A 426 22.33 7.56 -0.42
N GLU A 427 21.80 8.68 -0.91
CA GLU A 427 22.41 9.45 -2.00
C GLU A 427 23.83 9.88 -1.62
N ARG A 428 24.01 10.50 -0.44
CA ARG A 428 25.33 10.93 0.05
C ARG A 428 26.31 9.79 0.25
N ILE A 429 25.86 8.59 0.61
CA ILE A 429 26.72 7.39 0.65
C ILE A 429 27.19 7.05 -0.78
N GLY A 430 26.34 7.18 -1.79
CA GLY A 430 26.70 7.06 -3.21
C GLY A 430 27.76 8.07 -3.64
N ASP A 431 27.55 9.34 -3.33
CA ASP A 431 28.50 10.45 -3.58
C ASP A 431 29.87 10.17 -2.97
N HIS A 432 29.90 9.74 -1.70
CA HIS A 432 31.16 9.41 -1.04
C HIS A 432 31.85 8.18 -1.65
N ALA A 433 31.10 7.22 -2.19
CA ALA A 433 31.67 6.10 -2.93
C ALA A 433 32.37 6.58 -4.22
N VAL A 434 31.81 7.56 -4.95
CA VAL A 434 32.46 8.18 -6.11
C VAL A 434 33.73 8.96 -5.69
N ASN A 435 33.67 9.73 -4.60
CA ASN A 435 34.86 10.43 -4.08
C ASN A 435 35.98 9.45 -3.67
N ILE A 436 35.66 8.27 -3.17
CA ILE A 436 36.61 7.20 -2.86
C ILE A 436 37.23 6.66 -4.15
N ILE A 437 36.42 6.47 -5.22
CA ILE A 437 36.93 6.09 -6.55
C ILE A 437 37.89 7.15 -7.13
N GLU A 438 37.53 8.42 -7.03
CA GLU A 438 38.42 9.51 -7.51
C GLU A 438 39.78 9.48 -6.80
N SER A 439 39.78 9.21 -5.50
CA SER A 439 41.01 8.99 -4.73
C SER A 439 41.81 7.77 -5.22
N ALA A 440 41.15 6.68 -5.57
CA ALA A 440 41.77 5.47 -6.12
C ALA A 440 42.34 5.71 -7.53
N GLU A 441 41.64 6.46 -8.40
CA GLU A 441 42.09 6.89 -9.72
C GLU A 441 43.34 7.80 -9.60
N GLU A 442 43.30 8.77 -8.70
CA GLU A 442 44.46 9.66 -8.46
C GLU A 442 45.69 8.87 -8.01
N MET A 443 45.52 7.87 -7.14
CA MET A 443 46.62 6.97 -6.76
C MET A 443 47.14 6.19 -7.94
N HIS A 444 46.28 5.64 -8.78
CA HIS A 444 46.67 4.86 -9.95
C HIS A 444 47.42 5.73 -10.98
N ASP A 445 46.87 6.90 -11.35
CA ASP A 445 47.39 7.76 -12.38
C ASP A 445 48.75 8.39 -12.00
N LYS A 446 48.89 8.75 -10.73
CA LYS A 446 50.13 9.33 -10.18
C LYS A 446 51.09 8.26 -9.67
N GLN A 447 50.74 6.96 -9.76
CA GLN A 447 51.54 5.85 -9.27
C GLN A 447 51.97 6.03 -7.80
N LEU A 448 51.02 6.50 -6.98
CA LEU A 448 51.21 6.67 -5.55
C LEU A 448 51.03 5.34 -4.83
N GLU A 449 51.93 4.97 -3.94
CA GLU A 449 51.84 3.78 -3.13
C GLU A 449 51.82 4.11 -1.64
N PHE A 450 50.92 3.50 -0.93
CA PHE A 450 50.92 3.48 0.53
C PHE A 450 51.94 2.47 1.06
N SER A 451 52.57 2.78 2.19
CA SER A 451 53.41 1.82 2.90
C SER A 451 52.61 0.57 3.30
N ARG A 452 53.31 -0.54 3.55
CA ARG A 452 52.67 -1.79 3.97
C ARG A 452 51.85 -1.63 5.25
N SER A 453 52.34 -0.80 6.20
CA SER A 453 51.59 -0.50 7.42
C SER A 453 50.33 0.33 7.13
N ALA A 454 50.42 1.32 6.24
CA ALA A 454 49.26 2.13 5.84
C ALA A 454 48.19 1.29 5.11
N LYS A 455 48.59 0.40 4.20
CA LYS A 455 47.66 -0.51 3.53
C LYS A 455 46.93 -1.41 4.53
N TYR A 456 47.62 -1.93 5.54
CA TYR A 456 46.99 -2.72 6.62
C TYR A 456 46.02 -1.87 7.44
N GLU A 457 46.45 -0.69 7.88
CA GLU A 457 45.60 0.25 8.64
C GLU A 457 44.34 0.62 7.86
N LEU A 458 44.45 0.89 6.56
CA LEU A 458 43.33 1.20 5.69
C LEU A 458 42.37 -0.01 5.55
N SER A 459 42.92 -1.23 5.48
CA SER A 459 42.10 -2.43 5.43
C SER A 459 41.26 -2.65 6.71
N VAL A 460 41.75 -2.24 7.87
CA VAL A 460 41.00 -2.26 9.12
C VAL A 460 39.87 -1.22 9.09
N MET A 461 40.16 0.00 8.64
CA MET A 461 39.18 1.08 8.52
C MET A 461 38.05 0.70 7.54
N THR A 462 38.40 0.21 6.36
CA THR A 462 37.42 -0.17 5.33
C THR A 462 36.56 -1.35 5.76
N ALA A 463 37.12 -2.30 6.52
CA ALA A 463 36.36 -3.41 7.09
C ALA A 463 35.34 -2.93 8.14
N ALA A 464 35.72 -1.96 8.98
CA ALA A 464 34.80 -1.37 9.96
C ALA A 464 33.66 -0.60 9.25
N VAL A 465 33.96 0.23 8.26
CA VAL A 465 32.97 0.98 7.48
C VAL A 465 32.03 0.03 6.70
N GLY A 466 32.58 -1.04 6.13
CA GLY A 466 31.77 -2.08 5.48
C GLY A 466 30.76 -2.73 6.43
N GLU A 467 31.17 -3.03 7.67
CA GLU A 467 30.26 -3.59 8.68
C GLU A 467 29.20 -2.58 9.14
N VAL A 468 29.57 -1.28 9.30
CA VAL A 468 28.60 -0.20 9.59
C VAL A 468 27.52 -0.15 8.50
N MET A 469 27.92 -0.16 7.23
CA MET A 469 27.01 -0.13 6.09
C MET A 469 26.09 -1.36 6.06
N ASP A 470 26.64 -2.55 6.27
CA ASP A 470 25.85 -3.78 6.29
C ASP A 470 24.80 -3.77 7.43
N LEU A 471 25.17 -3.25 8.60
CA LEU A 471 24.26 -3.09 9.72
C LEU A 471 23.16 -2.07 9.44
N ALA A 472 23.51 -0.92 8.82
CA ALA A 472 22.55 0.13 8.49
C ALA A 472 21.53 -0.35 7.44
N VAL A 473 22.01 -1.00 6.37
CA VAL A 473 21.13 -1.57 5.33
C VAL A 473 20.21 -2.64 5.94
N LYS A 474 20.76 -3.55 6.76
CA LYS A 474 19.96 -4.56 7.45
C LYS A 474 18.92 -3.94 8.37
N ALA A 475 19.32 -2.94 9.15
CA ALA A 475 18.41 -2.23 10.05
C ALA A 475 17.22 -1.62 9.30
N PHE A 476 17.48 -1.02 8.14
CA PHE A 476 16.45 -0.42 7.31
C PHE A 476 15.58 -1.46 6.59
N ALA A 477 16.18 -2.37 5.82
CA ALA A 477 15.47 -3.34 5.00
C ALA A 477 14.64 -4.36 5.83
N GLU A 478 15.20 -4.82 6.96
CA GLU A 478 14.51 -5.78 7.84
C GLU A 478 13.73 -5.09 8.99
N ASN A 479 13.78 -3.77 9.08
CA ASN A 479 13.25 -2.98 10.20
C ASN A 479 13.78 -3.54 11.55
N ASP A 480 15.09 -3.84 11.61
CA ASP A 480 15.75 -4.51 12.73
C ASP A 480 16.34 -3.48 13.71
N ALA A 481 15.63 -3.22 14.84
CA ALA A 481 16.11 -2.31 15.88
C ALA A 481 17.40 -2.80 16.58
N GLN A 482 17.67 -4.10 16.58
CA GLN A 482 18.89 -4.63 17.18
C GLN A 482 20.09 -4.33 16.28
N ALA A 483 19.96 -4.54 14.98
CA ALA A 483 20.98 -4.11 14.01
C ALA A 483 21.21 -2.58 14.09
N ALA A 484 20.14 -1.78 14.13
CA ALA A 484 20.23 -0.33 14.27
C ALA A 484 20.97 0.11 15.54
N SER A 485 20.75 -0.56 16.68
CA SER A 485 21.43 -0.22 17.94
C SER A 485 22.93 -0.54 17.95
N CYS A 486 23.40 -1.35 16.99
CA CYS A 486 24.83 -1.69 16.84
C CYS A 486 25.60 -0.69 15.98
N VAL A 487 24.91 0.16 15.21
CA VAL A 487 25.54 1.09 14.25
C VAL A 487 26.30 2.20 14.97
N GLU A 488 25.68 2.92 15.88
CA GLU A 488 26.28 4.04 16.61
C GLU A 488 27.55 3.67 17.41
N PRO A 489 27.60 2.52 18.14
CA PRO A 489 28.84 2.09 18.80
C PRO A 489 29.97 1.78 17.83
N LEU A 490 29.69 1.29 16.63
CA LEU A 490 30.68 0.97 15.60
C LEU A 490 31.13 2.25 14.87
N GLU A 491 30.21 3.19 14.61
CA GLU A 491 30.52 4.53 14.07
C GLU A 491 31.53 5.25 14.96
N GLN A 492 31.33 5.25 16.28
CA GLN A 492 32.29 5.84 17.23
C GLN A 492 33.68 5.20 17.13
N VAL A 493 33.77 3.89 16.85
CA VAL A 493 35.04 3.21 16.60
C VAL A 493 35.66 3.64 15.28
N VAL A 494 34.87 3.90 14.22
CA VAL A 494 35.34 4.43 12.94
C VAL A 494 35.93 5.83 13.13
N ASP A 495 35.30 6.69 13.93
CA ASP A 495 35.79 8.01 14.29
C ASP A 495 37.16 7.96 15.01
N ASP A 496 37.28 7.06 15.99
CA ASP A 496 38.54 6.86 16.71
C ASP A 496 39.63 6.33 15.79
N LEU A 497 39.32 5.41 14.88
CA LEU A 497 40.25 4.90 13.85
C LEU A 497 40.71 6.02 12.93
N LYS A 498 39.80 6.87 12.42
CA LYS A 498 40.15 8.02 11.59
C LYS A 498 41.18 8.91 12.28
N ASN A 499 40.97 9.28 13.54
CA ASN A 499 41.84 10.14 14.30
C ASN A 499 43.21 9.49 14.56
N GLU A 500 43.25 8.20 14.87
CA GLU A 500 44.50 7.46 15.05
C GLU A 500 45.28 7.30 13.73
N LEU A 501 44.59 6.91 12.63
CA LEU A 501 45.22 6.75 11.32
C LEU A 501 45.80 8.05 10.76
N ARG A 502 45.07 9.18 10.99
CA ARG A 502 45.57 10.51 10.66
C ARG A 502 46.84 10.82 11.44
N THR A 503 46.89 10.52 12.72
CA THR A 503 48.04 10.75 13.58
C THR A 503 49.26 9.90 13.13
N ARG A 504 49.06 8.61 12.89
CA ARG A 504 50.08 7.69 12.39
C ARG A 504 50.63 8.14 11.03
N HIS A 505 49.76 8.63 10.15
CA HIS A 505 50.19 9.13 8.84
C HIS A 505 51.07 10.39 8.94
N ILE A 506 50.74 11.33 9.83
CA ILE A 506 51.56 12.50 10.11
C ILE A 506 52.95 12.08 10.62
N LEU A 507 53.05 11.05 11.43
CA LEU A 507 54.32 10.51 11.91
C LEU A 507 55.15 9.87 10.77
N ARG A 508 54.51 9.16 9.82
CA ARG A 508 55.17 8.64 8.60
C ARG A 508 55.72 9.75 7.69
N MET A 509 54.93 10.83 7.50
CA MET A 509 55.41 11.99 6.75
C MET A 509 56.62 12.65 7.40
N LYS A 510 56.63 12.81 8.74
CA LYS A 510 57.79 13.33 9.48
C LYS A 510 59.04 12.48 9.32
N LYS A 511 58.89 11.17 9.10
CA LYS A 511 60.01 10.25 8.86
C LYS A 511 60.38 10.12 7.37
N SER A 512 59.75 10.89 6.48
CA SER A 512 59.92 10.79 5.02
C SER A 512 59.60 9.41 4.46
N GLU A 513 58.69 8.65 5.11
CA GLU A 513 58.23 7.33 4.67
C GLU A 513 57.01 7.42 3.70
N CYS A 514 56.54 8.64 3.42
CA CYS A 514 55.39 8.93 2.59
C CYS A 514 55.53 10.27 1.90
N SER A 515 55.06 10.42 0.65
CA SER A 515 54.99 11.67 -0.06
C SER A 515 53.87 12.58 0.46
N ILE A 516 53.99 13.88 0.24
CA ILE A 516 52.95 14.86 0.61
C ILE A 516 51.68 14.58 -0.20
N GLU A 517 51.80 14.23 -1.48
CA GLU A 517 50.68 13.91 -2.37
C GLU A 517 49.89 12.70 -1.88
N ALA A 518 50.58 11.60 -1.50
CA ALA A 518 49.92 10.45 -0.86
C ALA A 518 49.26 10.84 0.46
N GLY A 519 49.76 11.89 1.16
CA GLY A 519 49.13 12.42 2.37
C GLY A 519 47.78 13.08 2.15
N PHE A 520 47.62 13.78 1.04
CA PHE A 520 46.32 14.37 0.66
C PHE A 520 45.29 13.26 0.35
N VAL A 521 45.65 12.33 -0.53
CA VAL A 521 44.78 11.21 -0.88
C VAL A 521 44.39 10.39 0.37
N TRP A 522 45.33 10.16 1.29
CA TRP A 522 45.05 9.48 2.56
C TRP A 522 44.03 10.24 3.40
N SER A 523 44.14 11.56 3.52
CA SER A 523 43.21 12.39 4.28
C SER A 523 41.81 12.39 3.68
N ASP A 524 41.73 12.43 2.34
CA ASP A 524 40.46 12.42 1.61
C ASP A 524 39.75 11.06 1.76
N LEU A 525 40.48 9.95 1.62
CA LEU A 525 39.94 8.60 1.87
C LEU A 525 39.38 8.45 3.28
N LEU A 526 40.16 8.86 4.30
CA LEU A 526 39.69 8.75 5.70
C LEU A 526 38.46 9.61 5.96
N THR A 527 38.37 10.79 5.33
CA THR A 527 37.24 11.70 5.48
C THR A 527 35.98 11.12 4.82
N ASN A 528 36.10 10.62 3.59
CA ASN A 528 34.95 10.02 2.90
C ASN A 528 34.46 8.74 3.58
N LEU A 529 35.37 7.89 4.08
CA LEU A 529 35.01 6.69 4.84
C LEU A 529 34.26 6.99 6.14
N GLU A 530 34.69 8.03 6.88
CA GLU A 530 34.00 8.45 8.10
C GLU A 530 32.63 9.07 7.79
N ARG A 531 32.54 9.90 6.72
CA ARG A 531 31.25 10.46 6.31
C ARG A 531 30.22 9.40 5.94
N VAL A 532 30.64 8.32 5.29
CA VAL A 532 29.77 7.14 5.06
C VAL A 532 29.26 6.58 6.39
N SER A 533 30.13 6.45 7.39
CA SER A 533 29.74 5.96 8.72
C SER A 533 28.73 6.88 9.42
N ASP A 534 28.93 8.20 9.33
CA ASP A 534 28.00 9.23 9.83
C ASP A 534 26.59 9.06 9.21
N HIS A 535 26.53 8.91 7.86
CA HIS A 535 25.24 8.71 7.18
C HIS A 535 24.58 7.38 7.54
N CYS A 536 25.36 6.32 7.75
CA CYS A 536 24.85 5.05 8.26
C CYS A 536 24.25 5.18 9.67
N SER A 537 24.87 6.01 10.55
CA SER A 537 24.33 6.33 11.88
C SER A 537 22.99 7.05 11.77
N ASN A 538 22.86 8.05 10.86
CA ASN A 538 21.59 8.72 10.60
C ASN A 538 20.50 7.73 10.17
N VAL A 539 20.80 6.81 9.25
CA VAL A 539 19.88 5.74 8.82
C VAL A 539 19.41 4.91 10.02
N ALA A 540 20.33 4.48 10.88
CA ALA A 540 19.99 3.68 12.06
C ALA A 540 19.11 4.45 13.06
N LEU A 541 19.40 5.75 13.27
CA LEU A 541 18.59 6.62 14.14
C LEU A 541 17.16 6.76 13.60
N CYS A 542 16.98 7.00 12.31
CA CYS A 542 15.65 7.06 11.69
C CYS A 542 14.84 5.77 11.93
N VAL A 543 15.46 4.59 11.77
CA VAL A 543 14.79 3.30 12.03
C VAL A 543 14.35 3.17 13.49
N LEU A 544 15.16 3.67 14.41
CA LEU A 544 14.87 3.60 15.84
C LEU A 544 13.81 4.61 16.28
N ASP A 545 13.77 5.79 15.67
CA ASP A 545 12.79 6.85 15.96
C ASP A 545 11.40 6.48 15.42
N LEU A 546 11.31 5.90 14.23
CA LEU A 546 10.06 5.34 13.70
C LEU A 546 9.43 4.29 14.64
N LYS A 547 10.24 3.50 15.35
CA LYS A 547 9.74 2.52 16.33
C LYS A 547 9.27 3.14 17.64
N LYS A 548 9.85 4.26 18.04
CA LYS A 548 9.51 4.93 19.31
C LYS A 548 8.42 6.00 19.18
N HIS A 549 8.03 6.36 17.95
CA HIS A 549 7.16 7.52 17.67
C HIS A 549 7.70 8.83 18.30
N THR A 550 9.01 9.04 18.22
CA THR A 550 9.69 10.24 18.71
C THR A 550 10.39 10.95 17.56
N LEU A 551 10.12 12.26 17.41
CA LEU A 551 10.67 13.09 16.32
C LEU A 551 12.02 13.75 16.65
N SER A 552 12.66 13.46 17.79
CA SER A 552 13.87 14.13 18.22
C SER A 552 15.11 13.22 18.22
N ALA A 553 15.73 13.08 17.03
CA ALA A 553 16.95 12.27 16.85
C ALA A 553 18.10 12.65 17.82
N HIS A 554 18.32 13.95 18.09
CA HIS A 554 19.40 14.41 18.96
C HIS A 554 19.18 14.11 20.45
N GLU A 555 17.97 14.14 20.96
CA GLU A 555 17.68 13.74 22.35
C GLU A 555 17.86 12.22 22.53
N THR A 556 17.47 11.45 21.55
CA THR A 556 17.60 9.99 21.54
C THR A 556 19.08 9.56 21.50
N GLN A 557 19.96 10.29 20.81
CA GLN A 557 21.38 9.99 20.70
C GLN A 557 22.13 10.21 22.04
N HIS A 558 21.84 11.29 22.75
CA HIS A 558 22.46 11.58 24.07
C HIS A 558 22.03 10.56 25.15
N GLU A 559 20.74 10.22 25.20
CA GLU A 559 20.22 9.24 26.18
C GLU A 559 20.79 7.84 25.99
N ARG A 560 21.24 7.49 24.77
CA ARG A 560 21.75 6.15 24.44
C ARG A 560 23.22 5.93 24.75
N LYS A 561 24.05 6.97 24.69
CA LYS A 561 25.48 6.87 25.05
C LYS A 561 25.69 6.51 26.53
N ASP A 562 24.67 6.74 27.37
CA ASP A 562 24.69 6.41 28.80
C ASP A 562 24.17 5.00 29.13
N VAL A 563 23.76 4.19 28.14
CA VAL A 563 23.25 2.83 28.37
C VAL A 563 24.40 1.81 28.42
N PRO A 564 24.40 0.89 29.39
CA PRO A 564 25.46 -0.14 29.53
C PRO A 564 25.72 -0.98 28.27
N GLU A 565 24.67 -1.25 27.48
CA GLU A 565 24.77 -2.01 26.24
C GLU A 565 25.59 -1.30 25.15
N PHE A 566 25.52 0.03 25.08
CA PHE A 566 26.37 0.83 24.19
C PHE A 566 27.85 0.64 24.54
N ALA A 567 28.21 0.80 25.80
CA ALA A 567 29.59 0.67 26.26
C ALA A 567 30.17 -0.73 26.03
N GLU A 568 29.34 -1.77 26.18
CA GLU A 568 29.74 -3.16 25.90
C GLU A 568 30.01 -3.38 24.41
N GLN A 569 29.11 -2.90 23.55
CA GLN A 569 29.27 -3.02 22.09
C GLN A 569 30.44 -2.19 21.56
N TYR A 570 30.58 -0.95 22.02
CA TYR A 570 31.72 -0.11 21.69
C TYR A 570 33.06 -0.80 22.04
N ARG A 571 33.18 -1.36 23.27
CA ARG A 571 34.37 -2.11 23.67
C ARG A 571 34.64 -3.31 22.76
N ARG A 572 33.60 -4.09 22.43
CA ARG A 572 33.71 -5.24 21.52
C ARG A 572 34.21 -4.85 20.13
N TYR A 573 33.69 -3.75 19.57
CA TYR A 573 34.13 -3.26 18.27
C TYR A 573 35.52 -2.64 18.33
N SER A 574 35.87 -1.92 19.41
CA SER A 574 37.22 -1.40 19.62
C SER A 574 38.27 -2.52 19.71
N GLU A 575 37.94 -3.63 20.37
CA GLU A 575 38.82 -4.81 20.42
C GLU A 575 38.93 -5.49 19.04
N LYS A 576 37.82 -5.58 18.29
CA LYS A 576 37.78 -6.21 16.95
C LYS A 576 38.62 -5.46 15.92
N TYR A 577 38.60 -4.14 15.95
CA TYR A 577 39.27 -3.27 15.00
C TYR A 577 40.52 -2.60 15.58
N ALA A 578 41.08 -3.17 16.66
CA ALA A 578 42.30 -2.64 17.26
C ALA A 578 43.47 -2.70 16.28
N LEU A 579 44.19 -1.57 16.17
CA LEU A 579 45.40 -1.50 15.38
C LEU A 579 46.62 -2.01 16.20
N PRO A 580 47.56 -2.70 15.57
CA PRO A 580 48.82 -3.09 16.25
C PRO A 580 49.58 -1.86 16.73
N LEU A 581 50.23 -1.97 17.90
CA LEU A 581 51.02 -0.92 18.53
C LEU A 581 52.23 -0.51 17.68
#